data_d7ad89769602ae2f322f34ee75191d86
#
_entry.id   d7ad89769602ae2f322f34ee75191d86
#
_cell.length_a   1.000
_cell.length_b   1.000
_cell.length_c   1.000
_cell.angle_alpha   90.00
_cell.angle_beta   90.00
_cell.angle_gamma   90.00
#
_symmetry.space_group_name_H-M   'P 1'
#
loop_
_entity.id
_entity.type
_entity.pdbx_description
1 polymer ?
#
loop_
_entity_poly.entity_id
_entity_poly.type
_entity_poly.pdbx_seq_one_letter_code
_entity_poly.pdbx_strand_id
1 'polypeptide(L)'
;MTDTTAAVFRRGVDLLLAKDMRAYLELWHEDAVAEFPFAPPGSPRRLDGIAAITDYLIDYPDKLDIAEVTALTVHETADPAVVVAEFTASGKVVATGEPYEISYIAVVTVAHGKVVHYRDYWNPMVALQALGDDQLGVAATGATR
;
A
#
# COMPACT_ATOMS: atom_id res chain seq x y z
N MET A 1 26.09 -3.74 1.58
CA MET A 1 25.54 -2.38 1.72
C MET A 1 24.02 -2.43 1.77
N THR A 2 23.44 -1.75 2.73
CA THR A 2 21.99 -1.75 2.91
C THR A 2 21.36 -0.69 2.02
N ASP A 3 20.26 -1.01 1.36
CA ASP A 3 19.53 -0.05 0.55
C ASP A 3 18.95 1.07 1.42
N THR A 4 18.83 2.26 0.84
CA THR A 4 18.16 3.38 1.51
C THR A 4 16.66 3.08 1.60
N THR A 5 15.99 3.76 2.53
CA THR A 5 14.55 3.64 2.65
C THR A 5 13.85 4.04 1.35
N ALA A 6 14.31 5.11 0.70
CA ALA A 6 13.77 5.51 -0.60
C ALA A 6 13.92 4.41 -1.65
N ALA A 7 15.08 3.75 -1.70
CA ALA A 7 15.31 2.68 -2.66
C ALA A 7 14.39 1.48 -2.41
N VAL A 8 14.20 1.09 -1.16
CA VAL A 8 13.28 0.00 -0.80
C VAL A 8 11.86 0.36 -1.20
N PHE A 9 11.42 1.60 -0.91
CA PHE A 9 10.08 2.04 -1.29
C PHE A 9 9.88 1.99 -2.81
N ARG A 10 10.83 2.53 -3.58
CA ARG A 10 10.73 2.53 -5.05
C ARG A 10 10.69 1.13 -5.62
N ARG A 11 11.48 0.22 -5.05
CA ARG A 11 11.44 -1.19 -5.44
C ARG A 11 10.06 -1.78 -5.17
N GLY A 12 9.45 -1.42 -4.04
CA GLY A 12 8.09 -1.86 -3.73
C GLY A 12 7.09 -1.40 -4.78
N VAL A 13 7.18 -0.15 -5.23
CA VAL A 13 6.31 0.38 -6.29
C VAL A 13 6.47 -0.45 -7.57
N ASP A 14 7.71 -0.74 -7.96
CA ASP A 14 7.96 -1.54 -9.17
C ASP A 14 7.35 -2.93 -9.06
N LEU A 15 7.46 -3.55 -7.88
CA LEU A 15 6.90 -4.89 -7.67
C LEU A 15 5.37 -4.89 -7.66
N LEU A 16 4.76 -3.84 -7.11
CA LEU A 16 3.31 -3.69 -7.17
C LEU A 16 2.83 -3.56 -8.60
N LEU A 17 3.54 -2.75 -9.42
CA LEU A 17 3.19 -2.59 -10.83
C LEU A 17 3.38 -3.90 -11.61
N ALA A 18 4.38 -4.69 -11.24
CA ALA A 18 4.60 -6.01 -11.83
C ALA A 18 3.63 -7.07 -11.31
N LYS A 19 2.84 -6.71 -10.29
CA LYS A 19 1.89 -7.60 -9.62
C LYS A 19 2.56 -8.80 -8.96
N ASP A 20 3.83 -8.65 -8.60
CA ASP A 20 4.61 -9.68 -7.92
C ASP A 20 4.46 -9.49 -6.42
N MET A 21 3.33 -9.92 -5.89
CA MET A 21 3.03 -9.71 -4.48
C MET A 21 3.92 -10.52 -3.56
N ARG A 22 4.39 -11.67 -4.00
CA ARG A 22 5.32 -12.47 -3.21
C ARG A 22 6.63 -11.71 -2.97
N ALA A 23 7.23 -11.20 -4.04
CA ALA A 23 8.46 -10.42 -3.92
C ALA A 23 8.23 -9.12 -3.14
N TYR A 24 7.07 -8.49 -3.35
CA TYR A 24 6.71 -7.29 -2.62
C TYR A 24 6.68 -7.56 -1.10
N LEU A 25 6.03 -8.65 -0.70
CA LEU A 25 5.91 -9.00 0.72
C LEU A 25 7.26 -9.39 1.35
N GLU A 26 8.20 -9.85 0.52
CA GLU A 26 9.56 -10.12 1.00
C GLU A 26 10.34 -8.86 1.38
N LEU A 27 9.88 -7.69 0.96
CA LEU A 27 10.48 -6.43 1.39
C LEU A 27 10.11 -6.06 2.82
N TRP A 28 9.14 -6.74 3.40
CA TRP A 28 8.62 -6.41 4.74
C TRP A 28 9.25 -7.29 5.80
N HIS A 29 9.53 -6.68 6.95
CA HIS A 29 10.02 -7.41 8.13
C HIS A 29 8.89 -8.28 8.71
N GLU A 30 9.27 -9.40 9.34
CA GLU A 30 8.27 -10.30 9.92
C GLU A 30 7.42 -9.64 11.01
N ASP A 31 7.97 -8.66 11.72
CA ASP A 31 7.27 -7.93 12.79
C ASP A 31 6.75 -6.58 12.32
N ALA A 32 6.66 -6.35 11.01
CA ALA A 32 6.24 -5.06 10.47
C ALA A 32 4.82 -4.70 10.89
N VAL A 33 4.57 -3.39 10.93
CA VAL A 33 3.25 -2.84 11.23
C VAL A 33 2.82 -1.96 10.05
N ALA A 34 1.60 -2.19 9.57
CA ALA A 34 0.96 -1.34 8.58
C ALA A 34 -0.22 -0.64 9.23
N GLU A 35 -0.37 0.65 8.97
CA GLU A 35 -1.48 1.43 9.49
C GLU A 35 -2.18 2.18 8.37
N PHE A 36 -3.49 2.33 8.53
CA PHE A 36 -4.35 3.04 7.58
C PHE A 36 -5.17 4.07 8.36
N PRO A 37 -4.55 5.22 8.71
CA PRO A 37 -5.19 6.16 9.65
C PRO A 37 -6.53 6.71 9.19
N PHE A 38 -6.77 6.76 7.86
CA PHE A 38 -7.99 7.28 7.29
C PHE A 38 -8.95 6.20 6.80
N ALA A 39 -8.72 4.95 7.22
CA ALA A 39 -9.61 3.86 6.82
C ALA A 39 -11.03 4.11 7.36
N PRO A 40 -12.06 3.88 6.54
CA PRO A 40 -13.44 4.08 6.99
C PRO A 40 -13.86 3.02 8.00
N PRO A 41 -14.96 3.26 8.71
CA PRO A 41 -15.47 2.26 9.65
C PRO A 41 -15.67 0.89 8.98
N GLY A 42 -15.29 -0.16 9.66
CA GLY A 42 -15.37 -1.53 9.13
C GLY A 42 -14.13 -2.00 8.42
N SER A 43 -13.19 -1.09 8.12
CA SER A 43 -11.90 -1.44 7.52
C SER A 43 -10.83 -1.46 8.60
N PRO A 44 -9.80 -2.32 8.45
CA PRO A 44 -8.74 -2.35 9.45
C PRO A 44 -7.95 -1.04 9.43
N ARG A 45 -7.57 -0.57 10.61
CA ARG A 45 -6.72 0.60 10.76
C ARG A 45 -5.28 0.22 11.06
N ARG A 46 -5.05 -1.03 11.43
CA ARG A 46 -3.72 -1.51 11.79
C ARG A 46 -3.61 -3.00 11.54
N LEU A 47 -2.49 -3.40 10.97
CA LEU A 47 -2.13 -4.81 10.77
C LEU A 47 -0.77 -5.04 11.45
N ASP A 48 -0.71 -6.01 12.34
CA ASP A 48 0.50 -6.33 13.07
C ASP A 48 1.10 -7.63 12.58
N GLY A 49 2.32 -7.57 12.06
CA GLY A 49 3.06 -8.73 11.62
C GLY A 49 2.80 -9.11 10.17
N ILE A 50 3.76 -9.85 9.60
CA ILE A 50 3.73 -10.20 8.19
C ILE A 50 2.56 -11.10 7.81
N ALA A 51 2.09 -11.94 8.73
CA ALA A 51 0.96 -12.82 8.41
C ALA A 51 -0.31 -12.02 8.14
N ALA A 52 -0.62 -11.04 9.00
CA ALA A 52 -1.78 -10.17 8.81
C ALA A 52 -1.64 -9.31 7.57
N ILE A 53 -0.43 -8.79 7.33
CA ILE A 53 -0.14 -7.97 6.16
C ILE A 53 -0.28 -8.79 4.89
N THR A 54 0.20 -10.02 4.90
CA THR A 54 0.09 -10.92 3.74
C THR A 54 -1.38 -11.20 3.44
N ASP A 55 -2.18 -11.55 4.45
CA ASP A 55 -3.61 -11.83 4.25
C ASP A 55 -4.34 -10.65 3.63
N TYR A 56 -3.92 -9.43 4.00
CA TYR A 56 -4.54 -8.22 3.50
C TYR A 56 -4.15 -7.92 2.05
N LEU A 57 -2.88 -8.15 1.69
CA LEU A 57 -2.30 -7.67 0.43
C LEU A 57 -2.18 -8.72 -0.67
N ILE A 58 -2.16 -10.01 -0.32
CA ILE A 58 -1.81 -11.04 -1.31
C ILE A 58 -2.77 -11.05 -2.50
N ASP A 59 -4.03 -10.73 -2.29
CA ASP A 59 -5.06 -10.72 -3.32
C ASP A 59 -5.29 -9.34 -3.93
N TYR A 60 -4.43 -8.37 -3.62
CA TYR A 60 -4.62 -7.00 -4.08
C TYR A 60 -4.79 -6.89 -5.60
N PRO A 61 -3.97 -7.58 -6.42
CA PRO A 61 -4.13 -7.50 -7.88
C PRO A 61 -5.46 -8.07 -8.38
N ASP A 62 -6.12 -8.91 -7.59
CA ASP A 62 -7.42 -9.45 -7.95
C ASP A 62 -8.54 -8.44 -7.74
N LYS A 63 -8.28 -7.37 -7.01
CA LYS A 63 -9.26 -6.32 -6.73
C LYS A 63 -8.99 -5.08 -7.58
N LEU A 64 -7.75 -4.68 -7.66
CA LEU A 64 -7.32 -3.47 -8.37
C LEU A 64 -6.20 -3.81 -9.32
N ASP A 65 -6.41 -3.51 -10.59
CA ASP A 65 -5.40 -3.68 -11.62
C ASP A 65 -4.70 -2.33 -11.79
N ILE A 66 -3.60 -2.16 -11.06
CA ILE A 66 -2.82 -0.92 -11.09
C ILE A 66 -2.05 -0.87 -12.40
N ALA A 67 -2.34 0.14 -13.23
CA ALA A 67 -1.67 0.31 -14.51
C ALA A 67 -0.43 1.19 -14.40
N GLU A 68 -0.50 2.23 -13.56
CA GLU A 68 0.65 3.14 -13.41
C GLU A 68 0.63 3.84 -12.06
N VAL A 69 1.81 4.28 -11.65
CA VAL A 69 1.99 5.17 -10.50
C VAL A 69 2.61 6.45 -11.04
N THR A 70 1.95 7.57 -10.81
CA THR A 70 2.36 8.88 -11.31
C THR A 70 2.61 9.85 -10.18
N ALA A 71 3.23 10.98 -10.50
CA ALA A 71 3.49 12.06 -9.54
C ALA A 71 4.23 11.56 -8.30
N LEU A 72 5.09 10.56 -8.46
CA LEU A 72 5.83 9.98 -7.34
C LEU A 72 6.92 10.94 -6.87
N THR A 73 6.81 11.38 -5.63
CA THR A 73 7.84 12.19 -4.97
C THR A 73 8.17 11.54 -3.64
N VAL A 74 9.45 11.23 -3.43
CA VAL A 74 9.93 10.66 -2.17
C VAL A 74 10.69 11.73 -1.43
N HIS A 75 10.21 12.10 -0.25
CA HIS A 75 10.84 13.10 0.61
C HIS A 75 11.66 12.39 1.69
N GLU A 76 12.93 12.73 1.77
CA GLU A 76 13.75 12.26 2.89
C GLU A 76 13.45 13.14 4.10
N THR A 77 13.55 12.55 5.28
CA THR A 77 13.27 13.27 6.53
C THR A 77 14.55 13.39 7.36
N ALA A 78 14.44 14.06 8.50
CA ALA A 78 15.57 14.18 9.41
C ALA A 78 16.05 12.83 9.95
N ASP A 79 15.16 11.82 9.95
CA ASP A 79 15.51 10.45 10.30
C ASP A 79 15.80 9.69 8.98
N PRO A 80 17.05 9.25 8.74
CA PRO A 80 17.38 8.57 7.49
C PRO A 80 16.61 7.25 7.28
N ALA A 81 16.04 6.68 8.34
CA ALA A 81 15.24 5.48 8.21
C ALA A 81 13.82 5.74 7.72
N VAL A 82 13.38 7.01 7.70
CA VAL A 82 11.99 7.37 7.41
C VAL A 82 11.92 8.24 6.15
N VAL A 83 11.03 7.87 5.23
CA VAL A 83 10.69 8.72 4.07
C VAL A 83 9.19 8.96 4.06
N VAL A 84 8.79 10.07 3.41
CA VAL A 84 7.40 10.36 3.10
C VAL A 84 7.27 10.35 1.59
N ALA A 85 6.38 9.53 1.07
CA ALA A 85 6.18 9.40 -0.37
C ALA A 85 4.78 9.85 -0.76
N GLU A 86 4.69 10.70 -1.76
CA GLU A 86 3.42 11.10 -2.36
C GLU A 86 3.33 10.50 -3.75
N PHE A 87 2.20 9.92 -4.09
CA PHE A 87 2.03 9.34 -5.42
C PHE A 87 0.56 9.13 -5.72
N THR A 88 0.27 8.89 -7.00
CA THR A 88 -1.07 8.57 -7.47
C THR A 88 -1.01 7.24 -8.19
N ALA A 89 -1.92 6.34 -7.83
CA ALA A 89 -2.07 5.06 -8.52
C ALA A 89 -3.35 5.10 -9.35
N SER A 90 -3.27 4.65 -10.59
CA SER A 90 -4.42 4.58 -11.47
C SER A 90 -4.46 3.25 -12.21
N GLY A 91 -5.65 2.84 -12.57
CA GLY A 91 -5.87 1.58 -13.24
C GLY A 91 -7.34 1.28 -13.33
N LYS A 92 -7.71 0.02 -13.12
CA LYS A 92 -9.09 -0.45 -13.22
C LYS A 92 -9.48 -1.25 -11.99
N VAL A 93 -10.74 -1.13 -11.62
CA VAL A 93 -11.36 -2.02 -10.63
C VAL A 93 -11.66 -3.35 -11.37
N VAL A 94 -11.08 -4.44 -10.89
CA VAL A 94 -11.16 -5.72 -11.60
C VAL A 94 -12.62 -6.19 -11.76
N ALA A 95 -13.43 -6.06 -10.70
CA ALA A 95 -14.80 -6.54 -10.72
C ALA A 95 -15.70 -5.83 -11.72
N THR A 96 -15.43 -4.54 -12.00
CA THR A 96 -16.33 -3.72 -12.83
C THR A 96 -15.69 -3.25 -14.13
N GLY A 97 -14.37 -3.27 -14.22
CA GLY A 97 -13.65 -2.67 -15.34
C GLY A 97 -13.62 -1.15 -15.32
N GLU A 98 -14.18 -0.52 -14.30
CA GLU A 98 -14.22 0.93 -14.20
C GLU A 98 -12.84 1.49 -13.89
N PRO A 99 -12.47 2.62 -14.47
CA PRO A 99 -11.20 3.25 -14.13
C PRO A 99 -11.24 3.82 -12.72
N TYR A 100 -10.05 3.87 -12.08
CA TYR A 100 -9.91 4.54 -10.81
C TYR A 100 -8.60 5.31 -10.75
N GLU A 101 -8.56 6.29 -9.87
CA GLU A 101 -7.34 7.06 -9.58
C GLU A 101 -7.39 7.46 -8.11
N ILE A 102 -6.39 7.05 -7.36
CA ILE A 102 -6.32 7.35 -5.92
C ILE A 102 -4.92 7.90 -5.61
N SER A 103 -4.89 9.00 -4.86
CA SER A 103 -3.65 9.60 -4.39
C SER A 103 -3.35 9.15 -2.96
N TYR A 104 -2.07 8.95 -2.69
CA TYR A 104 -1.60 8.41 -1.43
C TYR A 104 -0.49 9.25 -0.85
N ILE A 105 -0.39 9.23 0.47
CA ILE A 105 0.82 9.63 1.19
C ILE A 105 1.21 8.44 2.04
N ALA A 106 2.44 7.96 1.88
CA ALA A 106 2.96 6.85 2.68
C ALA A 106 4.12 7.35 3.53
N VAL A 107 4.08 7.04 4.83
CA VAL A 107 5.19 7.29 5.73
C VAL A 107 5.82 5.95 6.04
N VAL A 108 7.04 5.74 5.56
CA VAL A 108 7.67 4.42 5.53
C VAL A 108 8.97 4.42 6.30
N THR A 109 9.13 3.46 7.19
CA THR A 109 10.35 3.24 7.96
C THR A 109 10.96 1.90 7.57
N VAL A 110 12.25 1.91 7.29
CA VAL A 110 13.01 0.71 6.92
C VAL A 110 14.12 0.50 7.95
N ALA A 111 14.30 -0.73 8.39
CA ALA A 111 15.42 -1.13 9.24
C ALA A 111 15.96 -2.45 8.71
N HIS A 112 17.29 -2.56 8.63
CA HIS A 112 17.98 -3.76 8.14
C HIS A 112 17.50 -4.16 6.74
N GLY A 113 17.21 -3.18 5.90
CA GLY A 113 16.79 -3.41 4.52
C GLY A 113 15.35 -3.86 4.35
N LYS A 114 14.54 -3.85 5.41
CA LYS A 114 13.15 -4.30 5.38
C LYS A 114 12.22 -3.21 5.90
N VAL A 115 11.01 -3.16 5.36
CA VAL A 115 9.97 -2.25 5.85
C VAL A 115 9.54 -2.73 7.23
N VAL A 116 9.64 -1.86 8.23
CA VAL A 116 9.20 -2.18 9.60
C VAL A 116 7.94 -1.43 9.99
N HIS A 117 7.65 -0.31 9.32
CA HIS A 117 6.45 0.47 9.61
C HIS A 117 6.01 1.19 8.34
N TYR A 118 4.72 1.14 8.07
CA TYR A 118 4.15 1.76 6.87
C TYR A 118 2.81 2.37 7.25
N ARG A 119 2.69 3.71 7.19
CA ARG A 119 1.42 4.39 7.38
C ARG A 119 0.95 4.87 6.03
N ASP A 120 -0.22 4.40 5.63
CA ASP A 120 -0.77 4.63 4.30
C ASP A 120 -2.00 5.54 4.42
N TYR A 121 -1.88 6.76 3.92
CA TYR A 121 -2.96 7.75 3.94
C TYR A 121 -3.54 7.86 2.54
N TRP A 122 -4.84 7.73 2.44
CA TRP A 122 -5.55 7.89 1.19
C TRP A 122 -6.92 8.49 1.45
N ASN A 123 -7.54 9.04 0.40
CA ASN A 123 -8.84 9.67 0.55
C ASN A 123 -9.95 8.61 0.55
N PRO A 124 -10.59 8.34 1.68
CA PRO A 124 -11.62 7.30 1.74
C PRO A 124 -12.85 7.63 0.89
N MET A 125 -13.12 8.91 0.65
CA MET A 125 -14.25 9.30 -0.20
C MET A 125 -14.02 8.88 -1.64
N VAL A 126 -12.82 9.08 -2.16
CA VAL A 126 -12.47 8.64 -3.52
C VAL A 126 -12.51 7.12 -3.62
N ALA A 127 -11.96 6.43 -2.62
CA ALA A 127 -11.96 4.97 -2.61
C ALA A 127 -13.39 4.42 -2.57
N LEU A 128 -14.28 5.02 -1.78
CA LEU A 128 -15.68 4.60 -1.73
C LEU A 128 -16.37 4.79 -3.08
N GLN A 129 -16.11 5.90 -3.76
CA GLN A 129 -16.69 6.16 -5.08
C GLN A 129 -16.20 5.16 -6.11
N ALA A 130 -14.91 4.82 -6.07
CA ALA A 130 -14.32 3.91 -7.06
C ALA A 130 -14.74 2.46 -6.81
N LEU A 131 -14.73 2.02 -5.56
CA LEU A 131 -14.91 0.61 -5.21
C LEU A 131 -16.30 0.29 -4.68
N GLY A 132 -17.02 1.29 -4.17
CA GLY A 132 -18.28 1.06 -3.44
C GLY A 132 -18.00 0.46 -2.07
N ASP A 133 -19.04 0.40 -1.24
CA ASP A 133 -18.89 -0.09 0.13
C ASP A 133 -18.37 -1.52 0.18
N ASP A 134 -18.94 -2.40 -0.62
CA ASP A 134 -18.57 -3.80 -0.61
C ASP A 134 -17.18 -4.03 -1.17
N GLN A 135 -16.86 -3.38 -2.27
CA GLN A 135 -15.55 -3.51 -2.91
C GLN A 135 -14.47 -2.90 -2.02
N LEU A 136 -14.75 -1.75 -1.43
CA LEU A 136 -13.79 -1.13 -0.52
C LEU A 136 -13.54 -2.03 0.69
N GLY A 137 -14.59 -2.62 1.24
CA GLY A 137 -14.47 -3.55 2.34
C GLY A 137 -13.58 -4.72 1.98
N VAL A 138 -13.78 -5.30 0.81
CA VAL A 138 -12.95 -6.41 0.35
C VAL A 138 -11.52 -5.94 0.09
N ALA A 139 -11.36 -4.83 -0.64
CA ALA A 139 -10.04 -4.33 -1.01
C ALA A 139 -9.28 -3.78 0.20
N ALA A 140 -9.97 -3.05 1.09
CA ALA A 140 -9.34 -2.41 2.24
C ALA A 140 -9.17 -3.36 3.42
N THR A 141 -9.99 -4.38 3.53
CA THR A 141 -9.94 -5.31 4.66
C THR A 141 -9.41 -6.69 4.30
N GLY A 142 -8.95 -6.87 3.07
CA GLY A 142 -8.48 -8.18 2.65
C GLY A 142 -9.58 -9.21 2.64
N ALA A 143 -10.80 -8.80 2.26
CA ALA A 143 -11.97 -9.65 2.20
C ALA A 143 -12.58 -9.97 3.56
N THR A 144 -12.21 -9.24 4.57
CA THR A 144 -12.79 -9.40 5.90
C THR A 144 -14.08 -8.61 5.96
N ARG A 145 -15.16 -9.26 5.79
CA ARG A 145 -16.46 -8.58 5.79
C ARG A 145 -17.47 -9.45 6.47
#